data_df753d45d59d9921f3f2dcebb84ed450
#
_entry.id   df753d45d59d9921f3f2dcebb84ed450
#
_cell.length_a   1.000
_cell.length_b   1.000
_cell.length_c   1.000
_cell.angle_alpha   90.00
_cell.angle_beta   90.00
_cell.angle_gamma   90.00
#
_symmetry.space_group_name_H-M   'P 1'
#
loop_
_entity.id
_entity.type
_entity.pdbx_description
1 polymer ?
#
loop_
_entity_poly.entity_id
_entity_poly.type
_entity_poly.pdbx_seq_one_letter_code
_entity_poly.pdbx_strand_id
1 'polypeptide(L)'
;NDISDIGVLETVPALQYIELSHNKVKDLRPLAGLKNMSALYLGYNQIEYIYPILGLPKLASLHLSVNRITSIEGIGQLKWLSSLSLDGNQIYDLIPLDGLQNLNFLFLEYNQIQDISPLISMARSDQEGERRFAPFLKLYLKGNRVRKSQIEKLKEYGVRIQY
;
A
#
# COMPACT_ATOMS: atom_id res chain seq x y z
N ASN A 1 0.81 7.97 -20.98
CA ASN A 1 -0.37 7.80 -21.82
C ASN A 1 -1.54 8.64 -21.29
N ASP A 2 -2.68 8.56 -22.00
CA ASP A 2 -3.86 9.39 -21.71
C ASP A 2 -5.10 8.57 -21.32
N ILE A 3 -4.91 7.32 -20.91
CA ILE A 3 -6.02 6.43 -20.53
C ILE A 3 -6.68 6.98 -19.26
N SER A 4 -7.98 7.27 -19.34
CA SER A 4 -8.80 7.70 -18.21
C SER A 4 -9.98 6.76 -17.96
N ASP A 5 -10.52 6.15 -19.02
CA ASP A 5 -11.59 5.18 -18.94
C ASP A 5 -11.02 3.75 -19.04
N ILE A 6 -11.31 2.95 -18.04
CA ILE A 6 -10.90 1.56 -17.93
C ILE A 6 -12.11 0.60 -17.83
N GLY A 7 -13.30 1.07 -18.21
CA GLY A 7 -14.56 0.31 -18.14
C GLY A 7 -14.49 -1.02 -18.87
N VAL A 8 -13.76 -1.09 -19.98
CA VAL A 8 -13.55 -2.33 -20.73
C VAL A 8 -12.97 -3.47 -19.89
N LEU A 9 -12.24 -3.17 -18.81
CA LEU A 9 -11.63 -4.20 -17.95
C LEU A 9 -12.66 -5.05 -17.19
N GLU A 10 -13.89 -4.56 -17.02
CA GLU A 10 -14.97 -5.35 -16.41
C GLU A 10 -15.30 -6.60 -17.22
N THR A 11 -14.99 -6.58 -18.52
CA THR A 11 -15.31 -7.71 -19.45
C THR A 11 -14.26 -8.82 -19.43
N VAL A 12 -13.15 -8.64 -18.71
CA VAL A 12 -12.00 -9.58 -18.71
C VAL A 12 -11.65 -10.08 -17.30
N PRO A 13 -12.56 -10.80 -16.61
CA PRO A 13 -12.42 -11.14 -15.19
C PRO A 13 -11.26 -12.10 -14.87
N ALA A 14 -10.65 -12.69 -15.89
CA ALA A 14 -9.51 -13.61 -15.73
C ALA A 14 -8.17 -12.90 -15.54
N LEU A 15 -8.10 -11.56 -15.66
CA LEU A 15 -6.87 -10.80 -15.51
C LEU A 15 -6.23 -11.02 -14.13
N GLN A 16 -4.92 -11.22 -14.14
CA GLN A 16 -4.09 -11.40 -12.94
C GLN A 16 -3.08 -10.27 -12.75
N TYR A 17 -2.77 -9.55 -13.81
CA TYR A 17 -1.80 -8.47 -13.85
C TYR A 17 -2.32 -7.31 -14.69
N ILE A 18 -2.20 -6.10 -14.17
CA ILE A 18 -2.53 -4.86 -14.89
C ILE A 18 -1.42 -3.84 -14.65
N GLU A 19 -0.91 -3.26 -15.75
CA GLU A 19 0.00 -2.12 -15.75
C GLU A 19 -0.67 -0.93 -16.44
N LEU A 20 -1.03 0.07 -15.63
CA LEU A 20 -1.69 1.31 -16.05
C LEU A 20 -0.98 2.56 -15.50
N SER A 21 0.28 2.44 -15.08
CA SER A 21 1.03 3.60 -14.61
C SER A 21 1.19 4.67 -15.69
N HIS A 22 1.37 5.92 -15.26
CA HIS A 22 1.53 7.08 -16.16
C HIS A 22 0.34 7.29 -17.10
N ASN A 23 -0.87 7.31 -16.51
CA ASN A 23 -2.14 7.57 -17.20
C ASN A 23 -2.97 8.63 -16.46
N LYS A 24 -4.26 8.74 -16.78
CA LYS A 24 -5.21 9.68 -16.18
C LYS A 24 -6.35 8.99 -15.45
N VAL A 25 -6.13 7.76 -14.97
CA VAL A 25 -7.13 6.95 -14.26
C VAL A 25 -7.51 7.61 -12.93
N LYS A 26 -8.83 7.69 -12.67
CA LYS A 26 -9.40 8.16 -11.40
C LYS A 26 -10.30 7.12 -10.77
N ASP A 27 -11.10 6.46 -11.59
CA ASP A 27 -12.16 5.54 -11.16
C ASP A 27 -11.66 4.09 -11.23
N LEU A 28 -11.60 3.44 -10.08
CA LEU A 28 -11.19 2.04 -9.94
C LEU A 28 -12.37 1.06 -9.89
N ARG A 29 -13.61 1.52 -9.98
CA ARG A 29 -14.80 0.63 -9.94
C ARG A 29 -14.73 -0.51 -10.94
N PRO A 30 -14.24 -0.31 -12.19
CA PRO A 30 -14.11 -1.39 -13.16
C PRO A 30 -13.20 -2.54 -12.73
N LEU A 31 -12.35 -2.34 -11.73
CA LEU A 31 -11.42 -3.36 -11.22
C LEU A 31 -12.04 -4.23 -10.12
N ALA A 32 -13.17 -3.83 -9.54
CA ALA A 32 -13.76 -4.47 -8.35
C ALA A 32 -14.11 -5.95 -8.55
N GLY A 33 -14.45 -6.34 -9.79
CA GLY A 33 -14.79 -7.72 -10.18
C GLY A 33 -13.62 -8.63 -10.49
N LEU A 34 -12.39 -8.12 -10.59
CA LEU A 34 -11.21 -8.85 -11.06
C LEU A 34 -10.60 -9.74 -9.97
N LYS A 35 -11.34 -10.74 -9.50
CA LYS A 35 -11.00 -11.57 -8.32
C LYS A 35 -9.72 -12.42 -8.47
N ASN A 36 -9.16 -12.51 -9.68
CA ASN A 36 -7.91 -13.20 -9.94
C ASN A 36 -6.68 -12.26 -9.92
N MET A 37 -6.90 -10.95 -9.71
CA MET A 37 -5.83 -9.96 -9.71
C MET A 37 -4.79 -10.24 -8.63
N SER A 38 -3.55 -10.40 -9.03
CA SER A 38 -2.39 -10.62 -8.14
C SER A 38 -1.45 -9.41 -8.10
N ALA A 39 -1.35 -8.65 -9.19
CA ALA A 39 -0.52 -7.45 -9.25
C ALA A 39 -1.21 -6.32 -10.01
N LEU A 40 -1.20 -5.11 -9.42
CA LEU A 40 -1.88 -3.94 -9.93
C LEU A 40 -0.96 -2.72 -9.83
N TYR A 41 -0.57 -2.19 -10.98
CA TYR A 41 0.34 -1.04 -11.11
C TYR A 41 -0.44 0.15 -11.64
N LEU A 42 -0.64 1.15 -10.79
CA LEU A 42 -1.46 2.34 -11.01
C LEU A 42 -0.71 3.64 -10.64
N GLY A 43 0.61 3.58 -10.56
CA GLY A 43 1.42 4.74 -10.24
C GLY A 43 1.26 5.88 -11.25
N TYR A 44 1.46 7.13 -10.83
CA TYR A 44 1.37 8.30 -11.69
C TYR A 44 0.02 8.41 -12.41
N ASN A 45 -1.04 8.39 -11.62
CA ASN A 45 -2.43 8.58 -12.06
C ASN A 45 -3.09 9.71 -11.25
N GLN A 46 -4.42 9.74 -11.20
CA GLN A 46 -5.20 10.78 -10.50
C GLN A 46 -6.18 10.15 -9.49
N ILE A 47 -5.77 9.02 -8.88
CA ILE A 47 -6.59 8.22 -7.98
C ILE A 47 -6.69 8.91 -6.63
N GLU A 48 -7.90 9.05 -6.11
CA GLU A 48 -8.19 9.58 -4.77
C GLU A 48 -8.71 8.50 -3.82
N TYR A 49 -9.44 7.50 -4.36
CA TYR A 49 -10.14 6.48 -3.58
C TYR A 49 -9.76 5.08 -4.01
N ILE A 50 -9.39 4.23 -3.05
CA ILE A 50 -8.97 2.84 -3.28
C ILE A 50 -10.05 1.81 -2.94
N TYR A 51 -11.21 2.26 -2.43
CA TYR A 51 -12.28 1.39 -1.97
C TYR A 51 -12.67 0.26 -2.94
N PRO A 52 -12.78 0.49 -4.27
CA PRO A 52 -13.19 -0.57 -5.19
C PRO A 52 -12.27 -1.78 -5.26
N ILE A 53 -10.99 -1.62 -4.94
CA ILE A 53 -10.00 -2.71 -5.04
C ILE A 53 -9.75 -3.44 -3.72
N LEU A 54 -10.34 -3.01 -2.62
CA LEU A 54 -10.15 -3.64 -1.30
C LEU A 54 -10.73 -5.08 -1.23
N GLY A 55 -11.67 -5.41 -2.11
CA GLY A 55 -12.26 -6.74 -2.21
C GLY A 55 -11.51 -7.71 -3.12
N LEU A 56 -10.25 -7.44 -3.51
CA LEU A 56 -9.45 -8.30 -4.39
C LEU A 56 -8.67 -9.34 -3.56
N PRO A 57 -9.10 -10.61 -3.52
CA PRO A 57 -8.64 -11.55 -2.49
C PRO A 57 -7.23 -12.09 -2.71
N LYS A 58 -6.66 -11.92 -3.91
CA LYS A 58 -5.35 -12.48 -4.28
C LYS A 58 -4.28 -11.42 -4.49
N LEU A 59 -4.59 -10.15 -4.21
CA LEU A 59 -3.69 -9.05 -4.51
C LEU A 59 -2.45 -9.11 -3.62
N ALA A 60 -1.29 -9.35 -4.25
CA ALA A 60 0.01 -9.47 -3.59
C ALA A 60 0.91 -8.24 -3.84
N SER A 61 0.74 -7.57 -4.98
CA SER A 61 1.48 -6.34 -5.30
C SER A 61 0.52 -5.23 -5.69
N LEU A 62 0.59 -4.09 -4.98
CA LEU A 62 -0.22 -2.91 -5.25
C LEU A 62 0.68 -1.68 -5.30
N HIS A 63 0.75 -1.03 -6.47
CA HIS A 63 1.55 0.16 -6.70
C HIS A 63 0.65 1.35 -7.03
N LEU A 64 0.60 2.32 -6.13
CA LEU A 64 -0.24 3.53 -6.20
C LEU A 64 0.60 4.81 -6.03
N SER A 65 1.89 4.73 -6.33
CA SER A 65 2.83 5.86 -6.23
C SER A 65 2.33 7.08 -7.01
N VAL A 66 2.55 8.27 -6.49
CA VAL A 66 2.25 9.56 -7.15
C VAL A 66 0.80 9.60 -7.65
N ASN A 67 -0.12 9.60 -6.70
CA ASN A 67 -1.55 9.78 -6.89
C ASN A 67 -2.07 10.90 -5.96
N ARG A 68 -3.37 10.93 -5.66
CA ARG A 68 -4.01 11.94 -4.80
C ARG A 68 -4.65 11.32 -3.56
N ILE A 69 -4.11 10.19 -3.10
CA ILE A 69 -4.70 9.38 -2.02
C ILE A 69 -4.44 10.09 -0.69
N THR A 70 -5.50 10.31 0.08
CA THR A 70 -5.44 10.87 1.44
C THR A 70 -5.75 9.82 2.50
N SER A 71 -6.57 8.82 2.17
CA SER A 71 -6.99 7.75 3.09
C SER A 71 -6.76 6.38 2.47
N ILE A 72 -6.26 5.48 3.29
CA ILE A 72 -6.07 4.05 2.97
C ILE A 72 -6.98 3.17 3.83
N GLU A 73 -8.11 3.71 4.29
CA GLU A 73 -9.08 2.99 5.11
C GLU A 73 -9.48 1.66 4.44
N GLY A 74 -9.48 0.58 5.22
CA GLY A 74 -9.81 -0.76 4.76
C GLY A 74 -8.68 -1.52 4.05
N ILE A 75 -7.51 -0.93 3.78
CA ILE A 75 -6.42 -1.60 3.06
C ILE A 75 -5.92 -2.86 3.80
N GLY A 76 -6.07 -2.89 5.13
CA GLY A 76 -5.74 -4.05 5.96
C GLY A 76 -6.54 -5.33 5.63
N GLN A 77 -7.57 -5.24 4.78
CA GLN A 77 -8.31 -6.41 4.27
C GLN A 77 -7.50 -7.19 3.22
N LEU A 78 -6.54 -6.57 2.56
CA LEU A 78 -5.72 -7.18 1.51
C LEU A 78 -4.59 -8.03 2.11
N LYS A 79 -4.94 -9.10 2.81
CA LYS A 79 -4.05 -9.91 3.66
C LYS A 79 -2.85 -10.53 2.95
N TRP A 80 -2.88 -10.62 1.62
CA TRP A 80 -1.83 -11.20 0.81
C TRP A 80 -0.82 -10.18 0.27
N LEU A 81 -1.01 -8.88 0.56
CA LEU A 81 -0.06 -7.86 0.12
C LEU A 81 1.34 -8.13 0.71
N SER A 82 2.29 -8.29 -0.19
CA SER A 82 3.72 -8.39 0.10
C SER A 82 4.50 -7.15 -0.34
N SER A 83 3.98 -6.41 -1.34
CA SER A 83 4.53 -5.14 -1.80
C SER A 83 3.43 -4.09 -1.93
N LEU A 84 3.63 -2.95 -1.26
CA LEU A 84 2.71 -1.82 -1.28
C LEU A 84 3.48 -0.52 -1.50
N SER A 85 3.23 0.15 -2.62
CA SER A 85 3.78 1.48 -2.91
C SER A 85 2.67 2.53 -2.84
N LEU A 86 2.88 3.50 -1.95
CA LEU A 86 1.99 4.64 -1.69
C LEU A 86 2.77 5.96 -1.66
N ASP A 87 4.02 5.96 -2.08
CA ASP A 87 4.89 7.13 -2.12
C ASP A 87 4.30 8.26 -2.99
N GLY A 88 4.60 9.51 -2.65
CA GLY A 88 4.11 10.67 -3.41
C GLY A 88 2.59 10.87 -3.33
N ASN A 89 1.97 10.57 -2.20
CA ASN A 89 0.55 10.79 -1.93
C ASN A 89 0.37 11.82 -0.79
N GLN A 90 -0.80 11.86 -0.15
CA GLN A 90 -1.13 12.79 0.94
C GLN A 90 -1.56 12.03 2.21
N ILE A 91 -0.98 10.84 2.43
CA ILE A 91 -1.32 9.96 3.54
C ILE A 91 -0.68 10.47 4.83
N TYR A 92 -1.45 10.46 5.92
CA TYR A 92 -0.99 10.84 7.25
C TYR A 92 -1.28 9.77 8.31
N ASP A 93 -2.32 8.94 8.11
CA ASP A 93 -2.73 7.89 9.05
C ASP A 93 -2.31 6.51 8.54
N LEU A 94 -1.59 5.76 9.38
CA LEU A 94 -1.12 4.41 9.11
C LEU A 94 -1.89 3.33 9.89
N ILE A 95 -2.88 3.70 10.72
CA ILE A 95 -3.72 2.74 11.44
C ILE A 95 -4.34 1.69 10.49
N PRO A 96 -4.82 2.06 9.29
CA PRO A 96 -5.44 1.10 8.37
C PRO A 96 -4.49 0.02 7.82
N LEU A 97 -3.17 0.13 8.02
CA LEU A 97 -2.22 -0.92 7.65
C LEU A 97 -2.28 -2.14 8.57
N ASP A 98 -2.97 -2.02 9.70
CA ASP A 98 -3.13 -3.14 10.63
C ASP A 98 -3.72 -4.37 9.92
N GLY A 99 -3.11 -5.52 10.22
CA GLY A 99 -3.47 -6.79 9.59
C GLY A 99 -2.70 -7.13 8.30
N LEU A 100 -1.84 -6.24 7.75
CA LEU A 100 -0.96 -6.53 6.62
C LEU A 100 0.34 -7.21 7.08
N GLN A 101 0.24 -8.43 7.59
CA GLN A 101 1.35 -9.17 8.20
C GLN A 101 2.32 -9.80 7.17
N ASN A 102 2.00 -9.74 5.88
CA ASN A 102 2.83 -10.33 4.83
C ASN A 102 3.66 -9.29 4.06
N LEU A 103 3.65 -8.01 4.50
CA LEU A 103 4.41 -6.95 3.82
C LEU A 103 5.92 -7.18 3.97
N ASN A 104 6.59 -7.24 2.82
CA ASN A 104 8.05 -7.23 2.69
C ASN A 104 8.58 -5.87 2.22
N PHE A 105 7.77 -5.15 1.45
CA PHE A 105 8.12 -3.83 0.93
C PHE A 105 6.97 -2.85 1.16
N LEU A 106 7.28 -1.73 1.82
CA LEU A 106 6.34 -0.65 2.06
C LEU A 106 7.00 0.69 1.72
N PHE A 107 6.53 1.31 0.64
CA PHE A 107 7.00 2.61 0.16
C PHE A 107 6.00 3.68 0.56
N LEU A 108 6.41 4.62 1.41
CA LEU A 108 5.61 5.69 1.98
C LEU A 108 6.28 7.06 1.82
N GLU A 109 7.32 7.17 1.00
CA GLU A 109 8.07 8.40 0.83
C GLU A 109 7.16 9.55 0.37
N TYR A 110 7.54 10.78 0.71
CA TYR A 110 6.86 11.99 0.24
C TYR A 110 5.35 11.99 0.53
N ASN A 111 4.97 11.64 1.76
CA ASN A 111 3.62 11.74 2.31
C ASN A 111 3.58 12.76 3.47
N GLN A 112 2.53 12.76 4.27
CA GLN A 112 2.33 13.68 5.40
C GLN A 112 2.43 12.96 6.75
N ILE A 113 3.17 11.84 6.82
CA ILE A 113 3.25 10.97 7.98
C ILE A 113 4.10 11.64 9.08
N GLN A 114 3.56 11.67 10.30
CA GLN A 114 4.25 12.17 11.49
C GLN A 114 4.33 11.11 12.59
N ASP A 115 3.42 10.13 12.55
CA ASP A 115 3.32 9.05 13.53
C ASP A 115 3.39 7.68 12.85
N ILE A 116 4.36 6.87 13.26
CA ILE A 116 4.51 5.47 12.83
C ILE A 116 4.23 4.48 13.97
N SER A 117 3.58 4.94 15.05
CA SER A 117 3.20 4.07 16.17
C SER A 117 2.34 2.86 15.74
N PRO A 118 1.46 2.95 14.71
CA PRO A 118 0.77 1.77 14.19
C PRO A 118 1.75 0.67 13.72
N LEU A 119 2.80 1.03 12.99
CA LEU A 119 3.82 0.07 12.54
C LEU A 119 4.63 -0.51 13.70
N ILE A 120 4.90 0.29 14.74
CA ILE A 120 5.56 -0.17 15.96
C ILE A 120 4.66 -1.19 16.69
N SER A 121 3.36 -0.95 16.76
CA SER A 121 2.39 -1.87 17.36
C SER A 121 2.31 -3.18 16.59
N MET A 122 2.24 -3.12 15.26
CA MET A 122 2.28 -4.30 14.38
C MET A 122 3.55 -5.11 14.59
N ALA A 123 4.72 -4.44 14.63
CA ALA A 123 6.01 -5.11 14.83
C ALA A 123 6.13 -5.76 16.21
N ARG A 124 5.56 -5.14 17.26
CA ARG A 124 5.50 -5.74 18.61
C ARG A 124 4.64 -7.00 18.61
N SER A 125 3.44 -6.92 18.06
CA SER A 125 2.53 -8.09 17.98
C SER A 125 3.14 -9.23 17.16
N ASP A 126 3.87 -8.90 16.08
CA ASP A 126 4.57 -9.89 15.26
C ASP A 126 5.72 -10.58 16.03
N GLN A 127 6.44 -9.85 16.89
CA GLN A 127 7.50 -10.42 17.73
C GLN A 127 6.97 -11.44 18.75
N GLU A 128 5.77 -11.19 19.27
CA GLU A 128 5.06 -12.10 20.19
C GLU A 128 4.38 -13.25 19.45
N GLY A 129 4.23 -13.15 18.12
CA GLY A 129 3.55 -14.09 17.24
C GLY A 129 4.48 -14.86 16.30
N GLU A 130 4.13 -14.87 15.02
CA GLU A 130 4.76 -15.75 14.02
C GLU A 130 6.04 -15.18 13.39
N ARG A 131 6.41 -13.94 13.68
CA ARG A 131 7.59 -13.21 13.15
C ARG A 131 7.65 -13.17 11.62
N ARG A 132 6.52 -12.88 10.99
CA ARG A 132 6.40 -12.83 9.53
C ARG A 132 6.58 -11.43 8.95
N PHE A 133 6.37 -10.40 9.76
CA PHE A 133 6.32 -9.01 9.32
C PHE A 133 7.63 -8.26 9.60
N ALA A 134 7.93 -7.98 10.87
CA ALA A 134 8.98 -7.04 11.24
C ALA A 134 10.38 -7.39 10.72
N PRO A 135 10.88 -8.65 10.80
CA PRO A 135 12.23 -8.98 10.36
C PRO A 135 12.41 -8.90 8.84
N PHE A 136 11.33 -8.93 8.07
CA PHE A 136 11.36 -8.96 6.60
C PHE A 136 11.00 -7.63 5.97
N LEU A 137 10.31 -6.75 6.72
CA LEU A 137 9.85 -5.46 6.21
C LEU A 137 11.03 -4.55 5.84
N LYS A 138 11.00 -4.06 4.61
CA LYS A 138 11.78 -2.92 4.13
C LYS A 138 10.85 -1.72 3.99
N LEU A 139 11.06 -0.72 4.84
CA LEU A 139 10.23 0.47 4.94
C LEU A 139 10.99 1.68 4.41
N TYR A 140 10.35 2.43 3.52
CA TYR A 140 10.88 3.66 2.91
C TYR A 140 10.01 4.84 3.35
N LEU A 141 10.62 5.84 4.05
CA LEU A 141 9.92 6.94 4.73
C LEU A 141 10.44 8.33 4.35
N LYS A 142 11.38 8.45 3.43
CA LYS A 142 11.98 9.73 3.04
C LYS A 142 10.91 10.79 2.75
N GLY A 143 11.16 12.03 3.14
CA GLY A 143 10.24 13.14 2.86
C GLY A 143 9.01 13.23 3.77
N ASN A 144 8.92 12.41 4.82
CA ASN A 144 7.92 12.52 5.89
C ASN A 144 8.48 13.28 7.11
N ARG A 145 7.65 13.52 8.12
CA ARG A 145 8.02 14.25 9.35
C ARG A 145 8.06 13.34 10.58
N VAL A 146 8.52 12.11 10.40
CA VAL A 146 8.58 11.10 11.46
C VAL A 146 9.69 11.43 12.47
N ARG A 147 9.41 11.29 13.76
CA ARG A 147 10.40 11.51 14.83
C ARG A 147 11.46 10.41 14.83
N LYS A 148 12.73 10.81 15.00
CA LYS A 148 13.85 9.86 15.05
C LYS A 148 13.67 8.78 16.12
N SER A 149 13.10 9.12 17.28
CA SER A 149 12.83 8.16 18.36
C SER A 149 11.87 7.03 17.94
N GLN A 150 10.88 7.31 17.10
CA GLN A 150 9.97 6.28 16.58
C GLN A 150 10.68 5.39 15.55
N ILE A 151 11.57 5.96 14.73
CA ILE A 151 12.38 5.21 13.77
C ILE A 151 13.30 4.24 14.51
N GLU A 152 14.04 4.72 15.50
CA GLU A 152 14.92 3.86 16.30
C GLU A 152 14.13 2.77 17.03
N LYS A 153 12.96 3.10 17.58
CA LYS A 153 12.10 2.11 18.22
C LYS A 153 11.62 1.02 17.26
N LEU A 154 11.26 1.37 16.03
CA LEU A 154 10.81 0.38 15.04
C LEU A 154 11.97 -0.53 14.58
N LYS A 155 13.20 0.00 14.50
CA LYS A 155 14.41 -0.77 14.19
C LYS A 155 14.72 -1.86 15.24
N GLU A 156 14.36 -1.66 16.51
CA GLU A 156 14.55 -2.67 17.57
C GLU A 156 13.83 -3.99 17.25
N TYR A 157 12.76 -3.93 16.45
CA TYR A 157 12.01 -5.11 15.99
C TYR A 157 12.58 -5.74 14.71
N GLY A 158 13.70 -5.23 14.17
CA GLY A 158 14.37 -5.77 12.99
C GLY A 158 13.91 -5.18 11.66
N VAL A 159 13.01 -4.19 11.67
CA VAL A 159 12.55 -3.51 10.44
C VAL A 159 13.70 -2.74 9.78
N ARG A 160 13.89 -2.91 8.47
CA ARG A 160 14.90 -2.20 7.69
C ARG A 160 14.30 -0.90 7.15
N ILE A 161 14.79 0.26 7.65
CA ILE A 161 14.19 1.56 7.36
C ILE A 161 15.16 2.43 6.55
N GLN A 162 14.67 2.99 5.45
CA GLN A 162 15.30 4.08 4.70
C GLN A 162 14.45 5.36 4.90
N TYR A 163 15.09 6.48 5.39
CA TYR A 163 14.41 7.72 5.79
C TYR A 163 15.29 8.95 5.57
#